data_01b097c352a616f25d62a66508e8b784
#
_entry.id   01b097c352a616f25d62a66508e8b784
#
_cell.length_a   1.000
_cell.length_b   1.000
_cell.length_c   1.000
_cell.angle_alpha   90.00
_cell.angle_beta   90.00
_cell.angle_gamma   90.00
#
_symmetry.space_group_name_H-M   'P 1'
#
loop_
_entity.id
_entity.type
_entity.pdbx_description
1 polymer ?
#
loop_
_entity_poly.entity_id
_entity_poly.type
_entity_poly.pdbx_seq_one_letter_code
_entity_poly.pdbx_strand_id
1 'polypeptide(L)'
;MKKRFFPILFLFLMVFSTTAYAASTRAATVTPNISFHGTTANCSVFIVADKPTDDIDAVIKLWQGGQCIKTWEKSSTSYLVFSGEASVTKGRTYELTVDVSISGKELPRFSVEGTCS
;
A
#
# COMPACT_ATOMS: atom_id res chain seq x y z
N MET A 1 26.11 -2.55 26.91
CA MET A 1 26.13 -2.38 26.37
C MET A 1 25.97 -2.72 25.81
N LYS A 2 25.84 -2.86 25.90
CA LYS A 2 25.68 -2.92 25.22
C LYS A 2 25.24 -3.23 24.62
N LYS A 3 24.93 -3.27 24.62
CA LYS A 3 24.55 -3.35 23.90
C LYS A 3 24.09 -3.36 23.24
N ARG A 4 23.88 -3.33 23.37
CA ARG A 4 23.50 -3.05 22.54
C ARG A 4 23.27 -3.41 21.68
N PHE A 5 23.05 -3.67 21.67
CA PHE A 5 22.93 -3.70 20.58
C PHE A 5 22.43 -4.19 19.96
N PHE A 6 22.04 -4.38 20.00
CA PHE A 6 21.73 -4.53 19.08
C PHE A 6 21.33 -4.57 18.56
N PRO A 7 21.14 -4.54 19.01
CA PRO A 7 20.70 -4.29 18.06
C PRO A 7 20.47 -4.59 17.31
N ILE A 8 20.47 -4.49 17.63
CA ILE A 8 20.52 -4.44 16.57
C ILE A 8 20.10 -5.18 16.19
N LEU A 9 20.01 -5.48 16.48
CA LEU A 9 19.83 -5.85 15.75
C LEU A 9 19.22 -6.13 15.53
N PHE A 10 18.92 -6.20 15.83
CA PHE A 10 18.50 -6.22 15.17
C PHE A 10 18.20 -5.95 14.61
N LEU A 11 17.76 -5.69 15.10
CA LEU A 11 17.60 -5.20 14.20
C LEU A 11 17.60 -5.50 13.65
N PHE A 12 17.54 -5.77 13.79
CA PHE A 12 17.66 -5.90 12.78
C PHE A 12 17.23 -6.40 12.37
N LEU A 13 16.92 -6.67 12.98
CA LEU A 13 16.74 -6.96 12.19
C LEU A 13 16.12 -7.05 11.79
N MET A 14 15.78 -6.88 11.84
CA MET A 14 15.46 -6.67 11.02
C MET A 14 15.30 -6.69 10.27
N VAL A 15 15.09 -6.64 10.37
CA VAL A 15 15.18 -6.56 9.17
C VAL A 15 15.04 -7.25 8.71
N PHE A 16 14.90 -7.62 8.61
CA PHE A 16 14.96 -8.14 7.67
C PHE A 16 14.49 -8.57 7.34
N SER A 17 14.18 -8.48 7.54
CA SER A 17 13.90 -8.76 6.75
C SER A 17 13.31 -8.91 6.26
N THR A 18 12.98 -8.70 6.12
CA THR A 18 12.57 -8.74 5.25
C THR A 18 12.35 -9.27 4.49
N THR A 19 12.32 -9.21 4.30
CA THR A 19 12.13 -9.65 3.29
C THR A 19 12.06 -10.73 2.90
N ALA A 20 12.34 -11.14 2.93
CA ALA A 20 12.09 -12.12 2.33
C ALA A 20 11.13 -12.99 2.76
N TYR A 21 10.77 -12.93 3.13
CA TYR A 21 9.90 -13.70 3.12
C TYR A 21 8.90 -13.53 2.44
N ALA A 22 9.04 -13.04 2.28
CA ALA A 22 8.07 -12.60 1.53
C ALA A 22 7.72 -13.34 0.35
N ALA A 23 8.60 -13.64 -0.42
CA ALA A 23 8.28 -14.22 -1.69
C ALA A 23 7.47 -15.49 -1.53
N SER A 24 7.93 -16.34 -0.67
CA SER A 24 7.26 -17.62 -0.50
C SER A 24 5.90 -17.49 0.13
N THR A 25 5.62 -16.35 0.72
CA THR A 25 4.36 -16.13 1.40
C THR A 25 3.48 -15.15 0.68
N ARG A 26 3.82 -14.86 -0.56
CA ARG A 26 3.02 -13.90 -1.31
C ARG A 26 1.62 -14.44 -1.52
N ALA A 27 0.64 -13.72 -1.02
CA ALA A 27 -0.76 -14.07 -1.13
C ALA A 27 -1.45 -13.32 -2.25
N ALA A 28 -0.81 -12.27 -2.77
CA ALA A 28 -1.39 -11.46 -3.81
C ALA A 28 -0.34 -10.57 -4.45
N THR A 29 -0.66 -10.08 -5.65
CA THR A 29 0.12 -9.04 -6.31
C THR A 29 -0.68 -7.75 -6.19
N VAL A 30 -0.05 -6.69 -5.68
CA VAL A 30 -0.70 -5.40 -5.47
C VAL A 30 0.04 -4.35 -6.27
N THR A 31 -0.68 -3.65 -7.14
CA THR A 31 -0.10 -2.63 -8.01
C THR A 31 -0.85 -1.32 -7.80
N PRO A 32 -0.35 -0.44 -6.93
CA PRO A 32 -0.93 0.88 -6.75
C PRO A 32 -0.38 1.85 -7.80
N ASN A 33 -1.18 2.85 -8.13
CA ASN A 33 -0.76 3.85 -9.09
C ASN A 33 -1.42 5.18 -8.76
N ILE A 34 -0.69 6.27 -8.93
CA ILE A 34 -1.22 7.61 -8.73
C ILE A 34 -0.74 8.48 -9.89
N SER A 35 -1.69 9.24 -10.45
CA SER A 35 -1.38 10.20 -11.51
C SER A 35 -2.18 11.46 -11.26
N PHE A 36 -1.74 12.55 -11.88
CA PHE A 36 -2.36 13.85 -11.64
C PHE A 36 -2.78 14.48 -12.97
N HIS A 37 -3.93 15.14 -12.92
CA HIS A 37 -4.49 15.82 -14.08
C HIS A 37 -5.03 17.16 -13.58
N GLY A 38 -4.22 18.22 -13.74
CA GLY A 38 -4.57 19.50 -13.14
C GLY A 38 -4.57 19.40 -11.64
N THR A 39 -5.71 19.66 -11.02
CA THR A 39 -5.87 19.58 -9.58
C THR A 39 -6.66 18.33 -9.16
N THR A 40 -6.62 17.30 -9.99
CA THR A 40 -7.29 16.03 -9.68
C THR A 40 -6.24 14.93 -9.64
N ALA A 41 -6.25 14.15 -8.58
CA ALA A 41 -5.42 12.94 -8.47
C ALA A 41 -6.26 11.75 -8.88
N ASN A 42 -5.71 10.92 -9.76
CA ASN A 42 -6.33 9.65 -10.14
C ASN A 42 -5.58 8.55 -9.43
N CYS A 43 -6.27 7.85 -8.55
CA CYS A 43 -5.68 6.79 -7.75
C CYS A 43 -6.27 5.47 -8.21
N SER A 44 -5.42 4.51 -8.50
CA SER A 44 -5.88 3.20 -8.92
C SER A 44 -5.08 2.12 -8.24
N VAL A 45 -5.71 0.98 -8.02
CA VAL A 45 -5.07 -0.17 -7.41
C VAL A 45 -5.59 -1.41 -8.10
N PHE A 46 -4.68 -2.30 -8.49
CA PHE A 46 -5.02 -3.58 -9.05
C PHE A 46 -4.44 -4.65 -8.16
N ILE A 47 -5.30 -5.53 -7.65
CA ILE A 47 -4.90 -6.60 -6.74
C ILE A 47 -5.35 -7.92 -7.33
N VAL A 48 -4.41 -8.86 -7.42
CA VAL A 48 -4.70 -10.21 -7.88
C VAL A 48 -4.29 -11.18 -6.79
N ALA A 49 -5.25 -11.92 -6.26
CA ALA A 49 -4.98 -12.89 -5.23
C ALA A 49 -4.34 -14.15 -5.84
N ASP A 50 -3.64 -14.88 -4.99
CA ASP A 50 -2.95 -16.09 -5.42
C ASP A 50 -3.95 -17.17 -5.84
N LYS A 51 -5.09 -17.22 -5.16
CA LYS A 51 -6.11 -18.23 -5.45
C LYS A 51 -7.42 -17.57 -5.86
N PRO A 52 -8.14 -18.16 -6.82
CA PRO A 52 -9.40 -17.55 -7.27
C PRO A 52 -10.51 -17.57 -6.23
N THR A 53 -10.33 -18.28 -5.12
CA THR A 53 -11.31 -18.30 -4.04
C THR A 53 -10.95 -17.36 -2.89
N ASP A 54 -9.82 -16.66 -2.98
CA ASP A 54 -9.40 -15.76 -1.91
C ASP A 54 -10.26 -14.50 -1.88
N ASP A 55 -10.60 -14.08 -0.66
CA ASP A 55 -11.30 -12.81 -0.46
C ASP A 55 -10.28 -11.70 -0.27
N ILE A 56 -10.54 -10.57 -0.91
CA ILE A 56 -9.66 -9.40 -0.88
C ILE A 56 -10.38 -8.27 -0.18
N ASP A 57 -9.76 -7.73 0.87
CA ASP A 57 -10.23 -6.51 1.53
C ASP A 57 -9.12 -5.48 1.44
N ALA A 58 -9.43 -4.30 0.95
CA ALA A 58 -8.43 -3.26 0.75
C ALA A 58 -8.90 -1.95 1.34
N VAL A 59 -7.99 -1.28 2.04
CA VAL A 59 -8.19 0.08 2.52
C VAL A 59 -7.17 0.95 1.82
N ILE A 60 -7.66 1.88 1.03
CA ILE A 60 -6.83 2.73 0.18
C ILE A 60 -6.91 4.15 0.72
N LYS A 61 -5.76 4.75 1.00
CA LYS A 61 -5.72 6.10 1.58
C LYS A 61 -4.79 6.98 0.79
N LEU A 62 -5.21 8.23 0.65
CA LEU A 62 -4.39 9.25 0.02
C LEU A 62 -3.94 10.22 1.09
N TRP A 63 -2.64 10.48 1.13
CA TRP A 63 -2.02 11.30 2.17
C TRP A 63 -1.34 12.51 1.56
N GLN A 64 -1.39 13.61 2.30
CA GLN A 64 -0.62 14.80 1.98
C GLN A 64 0.14 15.20 3.25
N GLY A 65 1.46 15.03 3.23
CA GLY A 65 2.30 15.45 4.34
C GLY A 65 1.95 14.81 5.67
N GLY A 66 1.52 13.58 5.67
CA GLY A 66 1.16 12.90 6.92
C GLY A 66 -0.29 13.04 7.30
N GLN A 67 -1.06 13.79 6.53
CA GLN A 67 -2.49 13.94 6.77
C GLN A 67 -3.27 13.13 5.75
N CYS A 68 -4.16 12.27 6.22
CA CYS A 68 -4.99 11.46 5.33
C CYS A 68 -6.14 12.34 4.83
N ILE A 69 -6.19 12.55 3.51
CA ILE A 69 -7.21 13.41 2.92
C ILE A 69 -8.33 12.63 2.26
N LYS A 70 -8.14 11.34 2.02
CA LYS A 70 -9.19 10.52 1.42
C LYS A 70 -8.99 9.06 1.79
N THR A 71 -10.08 8.34 2.03
CA THR A 71 -10.06 6.92 2.35
C THR A 71 -11.12 6.21 1.54
N TRP A 72 -10.74 5.08 0.95
CA TRP A 72 -11.67 4.20 0.25
C TRP A 72 -11.52 2.80 0.81
N GLU A 73 -12.63 2.09 0.94
CA GLU A 73 -12.62 0.69 1.35
C GLU A 73 -13.30 -0.13 0.27
N LYS A 74 -12.63 -1.20 -0.16
CA LYS A 74 -13.12 -2.04 -1.24
C LYS A 74 -12.91 -3.50 -0.91
N SER A 75 -13.79 -4.36 -1.40
CA SER A 75 -13.72 -5.80 -1.21
C SER A 75 -14.08 -6.50 -2.51
N SER A 76 -13.44 -7.64 -2.72
CA SER A 76 -13.70 -8.44 -3.90
C SER A 76 -13.21 -9.86 -3.66
N THR A 77 -13.41 -10.74 -4.64
CA THR A 77 -12.93 -12.12 -4.59
C THR A 77 -12.08 -12.34 -5.82
N SER A 78 -10.95 -13.01 -5.67
CA SER A 78 -10.03 -13.37 -6.74
C SER A 78 -9.19 -12.19 -7.22
N TYR A 79 -9.80 -11.09 -7.61
CA TYR A 79 -9.07 -9.89 -7.99
C TYR A 79 -9.91 -8.66 -7.67
N LEU A 80 -9.22 -7.52 -7.55
CA LEU A 80 -9.89 -6.27 -7.23
C LEU A 80 -9.28 -5.16 -8.10
N VAL A 81 -10.16 -4.41 -8.76
CA VAL A 81 -9.77 -3.25 -9.55
C VAL A 81 -10.42 -2.03 -8.92
N PHE A 82 -9.61 -1.07 -8.53
CA PHE A 82 -10.10 0.16 -7.90
C PHE A 82 -9.64 1.36 -8.71
N SER A 83 -10.52 2.35 -8.82
CA SER A 83 -10.19 3.63 -9.41
C SER A 83 -10.97 4.70 -8.68
N GLY A 84 -10.26 5.75 -8.23
CA GLY A 84 -10.90 6.83 -7.50
C GLY A 84 -10.19 8.14 -7.78
N GLU A 85 -10.86 9.24 -7.47
CA GLU A 85 -10.33 10.57 -7.69
C GLU A 85 -10.39 11.38 -6.42
N ALA A 86 -9.47 12.34 -6.29
CA ALA A 86 -9.44 13.26 -5.18
C ALA A 86 -8.95 14.62 -5.65
N SER A 87 -9.43 15.67 -5.00
CA SER A 87 -8.96 17.02 -5.28
C SER A 87 -7.61 17.22 -4.61
N VAL A 88 -6.66 17.78 -5.34
CA VAL A 88 -5.30 17.97 -4.86
C VAL A 88 -4.82 19.36 -5.23
N THR A 89 -3.69 19.76 -4.66
CA THR A 89 -3.10 21.07 -4.87
C THR A 89 -1.79 20.92 -5.63
N LYS A 90 -1.62 21.72 -6.66
CA LYS A 90 -0.37 21.72 -7.43
C LYS A 90 0.81 22.08 -6.53
N GLY A 91 1.94 21.42 -6.79
CA GLY A 91 3.14 21.67 -6.03
C GLY A 91 3.28 20.82 -4.78
N ARG A 92 2.29 20.02 -4.44
CA ARG A 92 2.32 19.18 -3.26
C ARG A 92 2.60 17.74 -3.63
N THR A 93 3.22 17.03 -2.69
CA THR A 93 3.52 15.62 -2.85
C THR A 93 2.49 14.79 -2.10
N TYR A 94 2.02 13.74 -2.74
CA TYR A 94 1.00 12.87 -2.19
C TYR A 94 1.48 11.45 -2.16
N GLU A 95 0.99 10.70 -1.17
CA GLU A 95 1.30 9.29 -1.03
C GLU A 95 0.01 8.49 -1.03
N LEU A 96 -0.04 7.46 -1.86
CA LEU A 96 -1.16 6.53 -1.90
C LEU A 96 -0.73 5.25 -1.19
N THR A 97 -1.46 4.89 -0.13
CA THR A 97 -1.16 3.67 0.61
C THR A 97 -2.29 2.67 0.43
N VAL A 98 -1.94 1.39 0.40
CA VAL A 98 -2.90 0.32 0.25
C VAL A 98 -2.61 -0.72 1.32
N ASP A 99 -3.59 -0.95 2.18
CA ASP A 99 -3.53 -2.01 3.17
C ASP A 99 -4.47 -3.12 2.71
N VAL A 100 -3.92 -4.29 2.49
CA VAL A 100 -4.65 -5.42 1.90
C VAL A 100 -4.69 -6.58 2.85
N SER A 101 -5.85 -7.21 2.94
CA SER A 101 -6.03 -8.45 3.68
C SER A 101 -6.57 -9.49 2.70
N ILE A 102 -5.94 -10.67 2.68
CA ILE A 102 -6.33 -11.78 1.81
C ILE A 102 -6.84 -12.89 2.68
N SER A 103 -8.15 -13.18 2.58
CA SER A 103 -8.82 -14.21 3.36
C SER A 103 -8.49 -14.06 4.86
N GLY A 104 -8.51 -12.81 5.34
CA GLY A 104 -8.24 -12.51 6.73
C GLY A 104 -6.79 -12.34 7.11
N LYS A 105 -5.88 -12.53 6.18
CA LYS A 105 -4.45 -12.40 6.45
C LYS A 105 -3.94 -11.08 5.91
N GLU A 106 -3.40 -10.25 6.80
CA GLU A 106 -2.91 -8.94 6.41
C GLU A 106 -1.56 -9.02 5.71
N LEU A 107 -1.40 -8.23 4.67
CA LEU A 107 -0.15 -8.10 3.96
C LEU A 107 0.56 -6.82 4.40
N PRO A 108 1.87 -6.71 4.13
CA PRO A 108 2.57 -5.44 4.36
C PRO A 108 1.93 -4.33 3.54
N ARG A 109 2.06 -3.10 4.04
CA ARG A 109 1.48 -1.94 3.36
C ARG A 109 2.23 -1.66 2.06
N PHE A 110 1.48 -1.35 1.03
CA PHE A 110 2.02 -0.92 -0.25
C PHE A 110 1.81 0.59 -0.39
N SER A 111 2.76 1.27 -1.03
CA SER A 111 2.62 2.71 -1.21
C SER A 111 3.29 3.16 -2.50
N VAL A 112 2.81 4.30 -2.99
CA VAL A 112 3.40 4.96 -4.15
C VAL A 112 3.24 6.46 -3.93
N GLU A 113 4.24 7.22 -4.37
CA GLU A 113 4.24 8.68 -4.22
C GLU A 113 4.21 9.36 -5.57
N GLY A 114 3.66 10.56 -5.59
CA GLY A 114 3.68 11.41 -6.75
C GLY A 114 3.54 12.86 -6.35
N THR A 115 4.02 13.75 -7.21
CA THR A 115 3.91 15.19 -7.00
C THR A 115 2.99 15.77 -8.04
N CYS A 116 2.03 16.56 -7.58
CA CYS A 116 1.10 17.26 -8.47
C CYS A 116 1.79 18.48 -9.02
N SER A 117 1.97 18.54 -10.35
CA SER A 117 2.72 19.62 -10.99
C SER A 117 1.90 20.35 -12.06
#